data_a542d0c91ef0c2775db22dfddadd8832
#
_entry.id   a542d0c91ef0c2775db22dfddadd8832
#
_cell.length_a   1.000
_cell.length_b   1.000
_cell.length_c   1.000
_cell.angle_alpha   90.00
_cell.angle_beta   90.00
_cell.angle_gamma   90.00
#
_symmetry.space_group_name_H-M   'P 1'
#
loop_
_entity.id
_entity.type
_entity.pdbx_description
1 polymer ?
#
loop_
_entity_poly.entity_id
_entity_poly.type
_entity_poly.pdbx_seq_one_letter_code
_entity_poly.pdbx_strand_id
1 'polypeptide(L)'
;NTYLITGDLLSAKKEDGELIATATKANYQDFAAGSGGAIGYTEIISKTPTSVFLTDATYSLCPIDHNDWLIDADSIELNLDKNRGFADKATVIFYGIPIFYLPKYSWVLEGRGSGFLTPDYDNYKEPSQTERSFSIRVPYYFNIAPDRDLVVAMKYMSSRGFIYEGKYRQLIAPRITEEDEDSLWVIETRYLSDDK
;
A
#
# COMPACT_ATOMS: atom_id res chain seq x y z
N ASN A 1 6.71 11.68 -14.98
CA ASN A 1 5.72 10.61 -14.74
C ASN A 1 4.81 10.52 -15.96
N THR A 2 4.67 9.33 -16.54
CA THR A 2 3.81 9.08 -17.70
C THR A 2 2.54 8.39 -17.21
N TYR A 3 1.39 8.99 -17.54
CA TYR A 3 0.07 8.44 -17.20
C TYR A 3 -0.66 8.07 -18.47
N LEU A 4 -1.34 6.95 -18.47
CA LEU A 4 -2.35 6.60 -19.47
C LEU A 4 -3.72 6.72 -18.82
N ILE A 5 -4.59 7.52 -19.39
CA ILE A 5 -5.98 7.70 -18.96
C ILE A 5 -6.86 7.44 -20.17
N THR A 6 -7.79 6.51 -20.02
CA THR A 6 -8.81 6.21 -21.02
C THR A 6 -10.18 6.41 -20.39
N GLY A 7 -11.03 7.24 -20.97
CA GLY A 7 -12.33 7.59 -20.42
C GLY A 7 -13.29 8.15 -21.48
N ASP A 8 -14.55 8.35 -21.07
CA ASP A 8 -15.63 8.76 -21.98
C ASP A 8 -15.56 10.22 -22.38
N LEU A 9 -15.15 11.10 -21.45
CA LEU A 9 -15.03 12.55 -21.70
C LEU A 9 -13.67 13.05 -21.20
N LEU A 10 -12.95 13.69 -22.10
CA LEU A 10 -11.69 14.34 -21.79
C LEU A 10 -11.83 15.85 -21.99
N SER A 11 -11.55 16.64 -20.97
CA SER A 11 -11.51 18.09 -21.03
C SER A 11 -10.23 18.63 -20.41
N ALA A 12 -9.76 19.76 -20.92
CA ALA A 12 -8.65 20.51 -20.33
C ALA A 12 -9.04 21.99 -20.25
N LYS A 13 -8.94 22.55 -19.04
CA LYS A 13 -9.25 23.95 -18.76
C LYS A 13 -8.06 24.61 -18.09
N LYS A 14 -7.80 25.86 -18.40
CA LYS A 14 -6.84 26.65 -17.66
C LYS A 14 -7.58 27.52 -16.63
N GLU A 15 -7.29 27.31 -15.35
CA GLU A 15 -7.89 28.00 -14.23
C GLU A 15 -6.74 28.55 -13.35
N ASP A 16 -6.78 29.84 -13.02
CA ASP A 16 -5.74 30.56 -12.26
C ASP A 16 -4.30 30.36 -12.76
N GLY A 17 -4.14 30.17 -14.09
CA GLY A 17 -2.84 29.91 -14.71
C GLY A 17 -2.41 28.47 -14.77
N GLU A 18 -3.08 27.57 -14.03
CA GLU A 18 -2.80 26.13 -14.00
C GLU A 18 -3.66 25.37 -15.00
N LEU A 19 -3.10 24.30 -15.58
CA LEU A 19 -3.81 23.41 -16.48
C LEU A 19 -4.46 22.29 -15.64
N ILE A 20 -5.79 22.24 -15.68
CA ILE A 20 -6.60 21.17 -15.07
C ILE A 20 -7.11 20.28 -16.20
N ALA A 21 -6.72 19.01 -16.17
CA ALA A 21 -7.26 17.98 -17.06
C ALA A 21 -8.27 17.13 -16.29
N THR A 22 -9.44 16.90 -16.88
CA THR A 22 -10.50 16.10 -16.28
C THR A 22 -10.96 15.04 -17.27
N ALA A 23 -11.19 13.81 -16.76
CA ALA A 23 -11.85 12.72 -17.49
C ALA A 23 -12.93 12.10 -16.64
N THR A 24 -13.95 11.52 -17.28
CA THR A 24 -15.04 10.80 -16.61
C THR A 24 -15.04 9.34 -17.02
N LYS A 25 -15.52 8.47 -16.11
CA LYS A 25 -15.55 7.00 -16.30
C LYS A 25 -14.21 6.49 -16.84
N ALA A 26 -13.15 6.84 -16.12
CA ALA A 26 -11.80 6.66 -16.60
C ALA A 26 -11.11 5.45 -15.96
N ASN A 27 -10.47 4.63 -16.79
CA ASN A 27 -9.41 3.74 -16.34
C ASN A 27 -8.10 4.51 -16.40
N TYR A 28 -7.30 4.39 -15.36
CA TYR A 28 -6.01 5.04 -15.28
C TYR A 28 -4.89 4.06 -14.99
N GLN A 29 -3.72 4.36 -15.55
CA GLN A 29 -2.48 3.64 -15.26
C GLN A 29 -1.33 4.63 -15.15
N ASP A 30 -0.59 4.56 -14.05
CA ASP A 30 0.63 5.33 -13.82
C ASP A 30 1.84 4.47 -14.16
N PHE A 31 2.71 4.95 -15.04
CA PHE A 31 3.96 4.30 -15.45
C PHE A 31 5.17 4.90 -14.74
N ALA A 32 5.03 5.42 -13.51
CA ALA A 32 6.16 5.94 -12.76
C ALA A 32 7.27 4.89 -12.63
N ALA A 33 8.49 5.27 -12.95
CA ALA A 33 9.64 4.39 -12.93
C ALA A 33 9.92 3.93 -11.49
N GLY A 34 9.82 2.61 -11.25
CA GLY A 34 10.25 1.97 -10.00
C GLY A 34 9.16 1.39 -9.11
N SER A 35 7.92 1.78 -9.25
CA SER A 35 6.75 1.08 -8.70
C SER A 35 6.00 0.43 -9.85
N GLY A 36 5.47 -0.76 -9.69
CA GLY A 36 4.75 -1.49 -10.75
C GLY A 36 3.55 -0.78 -11.36
N GLY A 37 3.50 0.55 -11.31
CA GLY A 37 2.48 1.45 -11.82
C GLY A 37 1.14 1.29 -11.09
N ALA A 38 0.56 2.39 -10.60
CA ALA A 38 -0.78 2.37 -10.04
C ALA A 38 -1.82 2.21 -11.16
N ILE A 39 -2.79 1.34 -10.95
CA ILE A 39 -3.92 1.13 -11.86
C ILE A 39 -5.24 1.27 -11.11
N GLY A 40 -6.29 1.66 -11.79
CA GLY A 40 -7.62 1.70 -11.21
C GLY A 40 -8.66 2.27 -12.16
N TYR A 41 -9.88 2.31 -11.65
CA TYR A 41 -11.03 2.95 -12.26
C TYR A 41 -11.48 4.14 -11.39
N THR A 42 -12.08 5.13 -12.01
CA THR A 42 -12.68 6.26 -11.31
C THR A 42 -13.85 6.85 -12.12
N GLU A 43 -14.89 7.32 -11.44
CA GLU A 43 -15.95 8.06 -12.09
C GLU A 43 -15.46 9.42 -12.60
N ILE A 44 -14.63 10.10 -11.82
CA ILE A 44 -14.05 11.38 -12.23
C ILE A 44 -12.57 11.42 -11.83
N ILE A 45 -11.70 11.71 -12.78
CA ILE A 45 -10.30 12.05 -12.53
C ILE A 45 -10.07 13.51 -12.87
N SER A 46 -9.43 14.24 -11.97
CA SER A 46 -8.98 15.62 -12.20
C SER A 46 -7.50 15.73 -11.85
N LYS A 47 -6.71 16.22 -12.78
CA LYS A 47 -5.26 16.38 -12.61
C LYS A 47 -4.88 17.84 -12.65
N THR A 48 -4.18 18.29 -11.61
CA THR A 48 -3.45 19.54 -11.50
C THR A 48 -1.94 19.29 -11.63
N PRO A 49 -1.10 20.32 -11.69
CA PRO A 49 0.37 20.13 -11.69
C PRO A 49 0.90 19.38 -10.47
N THR A 50 0.25 19.53 -9.32
CA THR A 50 0.73 19.04 -8.01
C THR A 50 -0.08 17.89 -7.44
N SER A 51 -1.29 17.64 -7.94
CA SER A 51 -2.18 16.62 -7.39
C SER A 51 -3.04 15.94 -8.47
N VAL A 52 -3.41 14.70 -8.19
CA VAL A 52 -4.45 13.96 -8.94
C VAL A 52 -5.58 13.64 -7.97
N PHE A 53 -6.79 14.02 -8.33
CA PHE A 53 -8.02 13.76 -7.58
C PHE A 53 -8.86 12.74 -8.33
N LEU A 54 -9.32 11.72 -7.61
CA LEU A 54 -10.14 10.64 -8.12
C LEU A 54 -11.41 10.57 -7.26
N THR A 55 -12.57 10.43 -7.86
CA THR A 55 -13.86 10.30 -7.18
C THR A 55 -14.46 8.95 -7.52
N ASP A 56 -15.03 8.27 -6.52
CA ASP A 56 -15.54 6.90 -6.64
C ASP A 56 -14.50 6.02 -7.36
N ALA A 57 -13.40 5.78 -6.67
CA ALA A 57 -12.18 5.28 -7.29
C ALA A 57 -11.65 4.00 -6.67
N THR A 58 -11.10 3.16 -7.53
CA THR A 58 -10.26 2.03 -7.11
C THR A 58 -8.79 2.35 -7.34
N TYR A 59 -7.92 1.81 -6.50
CA TYR A 59 -6.46 1.96 -6.60
C TYR A 59 -5.77 0.64 -6.27
N SER A 60 -4.89 0.19 -7.14
CA SER A 60 -4.04 -1.00 -6.93
C SER A 60 -2.66 -0.79 -7.52
N LEU A 61 -1.65 -1.47 -6.96
CA LEU A 61 -0.31 -1.61 -7.52
C LEU A 61 -0.08 -2.97 -8.18
N CYS A 62 -1.12 -3.82 -8.19
CA CYS A 62 -1.06 -5.14 -8.84
C CYS A 62 -1.25 -5.00 -10.35
N PRO A 63 -0.66 -5.88 -11.19
CA PRO A 63 -0.96 -5.94 -12.61
C PRO A 63 -2.46 -6.18 -12.86
N ILE A 64 -2.96 -5.70 -14.01
CA ILE A 64 -4.40 -5.75 -14.38
C ILE A 64 -4.98 -7.18 -14.29
N ASP A 65 -4.18 -8.18 -14.57
CA ASP A 65 -4.60 -9.60 -14.59
C ASP A 65 -4.54 -10.28 -13.20
N HIS A 66 -4.01 -9.61 -12.19
CA HIS A 66 -3.82 -10.12 -10.83
C HIS A 66 -4.21 -9.06 -9.80
N ASN A 67 -5.50 -8.82 -9.66
CA ASN A 67 -6.05 -7.94 -8.60
C ASN A 67 -6.06 -8.65 -7.25
N ASP A 68 -4.87 -8.97 -6.74
CA ASP A 68 -4.74 -9.62 -5.43
C ASP A 68 -5.24 -8.69 -4.32
N TRP A 69 -5.02 -7.38 -4.47
CA TRP A 69 -5.56 -6.38 -3.58
C TRP A 69 -5.88 -5.07 -4.31
N LEU A 70 -6.86 -4.36 -3.81
CA LEU A 70 -7.20 -3.00 -4.24
C LEU A 70 -7.77 -2.19 -3.07
N ILE A 71 -7.69 -0.89 -3.18
CA ILE A 71 -8.39 0.08 -2.35
C ILE A 71 -9.59 0.58 -3.18
N ASP A 72 -10.78 0.52 -2.60
CA ASP A 72 -12.00 1.14 -3.11
C ASP A 72 -12.37 2.29 -2.19
N ALA A 73 -12.55 3.51 -2.71
CA ALA A 73 -12.73 4.71 -1.90
C ALA A 73 -13.66 5.73 -2.58
N ASP A 74 -14.41 6.48 -1.76
CA ASP A 74 -15.24 7.59 -2.24
C ASP A 74 -14.39 8.68 -2.91
N SER A 75 -13.17 8.92 -2.39
CA SER A 75 -12.22 9.83 -3.00
C SER A 75 -10.76 9.43 -2.74
N ILE A 76 -9.90 9.68 -3.73
CA ILE A 76 -8.45 9.50 -3.61
C ILE A 76 -7.77 10.79 -4.09
N GLU A 77 -6.87 11.33 -3.27
CA GLU A 77 -5.94 12.40 -3.65
C GLU A 77 -4.51 11.85 -3.71
N LEU A 78 -3.86 11.97 -4.85
CA LEU A 78 -2.43 11.70 -4.99
C LEU A 78 -1.70 13.05 -4.99
N ASN A 79 -1.15 13.45 -3.86
CA ASN A 79 -0.44 14.71 -3.70
C ASN A 79 1.05 14.50 -3.98
N LEU A 80 1.50 14.99 -5.13
CA LEU A 80 2.86 14.78 -5.62
C LEU A 80 3.90 15.57 -4.81
N ASP A 81 3.56 16.79 -4.38
CA ASP A 81 4.46 17.63 -3.59
C ASP A 81 4.72 17.05 -2.20
N LYS A 82 3.69 16.47 -1.58
CA LYS A 82 3.80 15.80 -0.29
C LYS A 82 4.28 14.36 -0.41
N ASN A 83 4.37 13.85 -1.63
CA ASN A 83 4.68 12.44 -1.91
C ASN A 83 3.75 11.47 -1.16
N ARG A 84 2.45 11.77 -1.10
CA ARG A 84 1.47 10.98 -0.35
C ARG A 84 0.15 10.82 -1.11
N GLY A 85 -0.38 9.62 -1.02
CA GLY A 85 -1.77 9.33 -1.34
C GLY A 85 -2.64 9.47 -0.09
N PHE A 86 -3.85 9.97 -0.28
CA PHE A 86 -4.90 10.05 0.74
C PHE A 86 -6.17 9.45 0.16
N ALA A 87 -6.89 8.67 0.94
CA ALA A 87 -8.19 8.14 0.58
C ALA A 87 -9.19 8.37 1.71
N ASP A 88 -10.38 8.77 1.35
CA ASP A 88 -11.52 8.90 2.26
C ASP A 88 -12.49 7.72 2.05
N LYS A 89 -12.97 7.15 3.17
CA LYS A 89 -13.87 5.98 3.22
C LYS A 89 -13.31 4.80 2.41
N ALA A 90 -12.06 4.51 2.62
CA ALA A 90 -11.34 3.47 1.91
C ALA A 90 -11.70 2.07 2.43
N THR A 91 -12.04 1.17 1.52
CA THR A 91 -12.17 -0.26 1.78
C THR A 91 -10.99 -0.97 1.13
N VAL A 92 -10.20 -1.67 1.92
CA VAL A 92 -9.15 -2.54 1.39
C VAL A 92 -9.78 -3.90 1.07
N ILE A 93 -9.71 -4.28 -0.19
CA ILE A 93 -10.24 -5.54 -0.72
C ILE A 93 -9.06 -6.44 -1.08
N PHE A 94 -9.10 -7.68 -0.63
CA PHE A 94 -8.07 -8.68 -0.88
C PHE A 94 -8.72 -9.95 -1.45
N TYR A 95 -8.30 -10.36 -2.66
CA TYR A 95 -8.95 -11.44 -3.43
C TYR A 95 -10.47 -11.30 -3.51
N GLY A 96 -10.98 -10.07 -3.69
CA GLY A 96 -12.41 -9.77 -3.77
C GLY A 96 -13.14 -9.74 -2.43
N ILE A 97 -12.44 -9.96 -1.31
CA ILE A 97 -13.00 -9.93 0.05
C ILE A 97 -12.64 -8.61 0.73
N PRO A 98 -13.62 -7.81 1.20
CA PRO A 98 -13.33 -6.61 1.97
C PRO A 98 -12.76 -7.01 3.34
N ILE A 99 -11.52 -6.61 3.63
CA ILE A 99 -10.81 -6.96 4.87
C ILE A 99 -10.71 -5.81 5.86
N PHE A 100 -10.65 -4.57 5.37
CA PHE A 100 -10.57 -3.38 6.21
C PHE A 100 -11.41 -2.25 5.65
N TYR A 101 -12.05 -1.51 6.53
CA TYR A 101 -12.62 -0.20 6.26
C TYR A 101 -11.87 0.86 7.06
N LEU A 102 -11.40 1.89 6.38
CA LEU A 102 -10.67 3.00 6.96
C LEU A 102 -11.37 4.31 6.57
N PRO A 103 -11.93 5.05 7.53
CA PRO A 103 -12.55 6.35 7.25
C PRO A 103 -11.60 7.32 6.56
N LYS A 104 -10.33 7.26 6.93
CA LYS A 104 -9.21 7.99 6.29
C LYS A 104 -8.00 7.08 6.22
N TYR A 105 -7.38 7.02 5.06
CA TYR A 105 -6.18 6.24 4.82
C TYR A 105 -5.14 7.08 4.09
N SER A 106 -3.86 6.91 4.41
CA SER A 106 -2.79 7.56 3.67
C SER A 106 -1.58 6.66 3.50
N TRP A 107 -0.93 6.77 2.34
CA TRP A 107 0.29 6.01 2.01
C TRP A 107 1.31 6.89 1.31
N VAL A 108 2.54 6.40 1.21
CA VAL A 108 3.62 7.06 0.48
C VAL A 108 3.58 6.64 -0.98
N LEU A 109 3.71 7.58 -1.91
CA LEU A 109 3.67 7.29 -3.35
C LEU A 109 5.00 6.71 -3.83
N GLU A 110 6.12 7.28 -3.39
CA GLU A 110 7.45 6.86 -3.80
C GLU A 110 8.43 6.84 -2.61
N GLY A 111 9.40 5.91 -2.65
CA GLY A 111 10.46 5.81 -1.66
C GLY A 111 10.05 5.20 -0.32
N ARG A 112 10.74 5.61 0.76
CA ARG A 112 10.53 5.09 2.11
C ARG A 112 9.59 6.00 2.89
N GLY A 113 8.55 5.42 3.46
CA GLY A 113 7.64 6.12 4.35
C GLY A 113 6.82 5.16 5.19
N SER A 114 6.31 5.63 6.33
CA SER A 114 5.45 4.83 7.20
C SER A 114 4.11 4.56 6.54
N GLY A 115 3.63 3.31 6.66
CA GLY A 115 2.35 2.89 6.10
C GLY A 115 2.13 1.39 6.18
N PHE A 116 0.93 0.94 5.82
CA PHE A 116 0.64 -0.47 5.67
C PHE A 116 1.42 -1.05 4.48
N LEU A 117 1.98 -2.23 4.66
CA LEU A 117 2.54 -3.03 3.58
C LEU A 117 1.45 -3.97 3.04
N THR A 118 1.72 -4.56 1.89
CA THR A 118 0.82 -5.55 1.29
C THR A 118 0.53 -6.67 2.28
N PRO A 119 -0.76 -6.99 2.53
CA PRO A 119 -1.11 -8.12 3.36
C PRO A 119 -0.65 -9.44 2.73
N ASP A 120 -0.24 -10.37 3.58
CA ASP A 120 0.09 -11.74 3.18
C ASP A 120 -1.09 -12.66 3.49
N TYR A 121 -1.44 -13.52 2.54
CA TYR A 121 -2.46 -14.56 2.70
C TYR A 121 -1.88 -15.93 2.39
N ASP A 122 -2.09 -16.89 3.29
CA ASP A 122 -1.67 -18.28 3.11
C ASP A 122 -2.79 -19.26 3.40
N ASN A 123 -2.92 -20.25 2.53
CA ASN A 123 -3.71 -21.46 2.78
C ASN A 123 -2.75 -22.61 3.10
N TYR A 124 -2.88 -23.18 4.28
CA TYR A 124 -2.02 -24.27 4.71
C TYR A 124 -2.84 -25.41 5.29
N LYS A 125 -2.25 -26.61 5.29
CA LYS A 125 -2.82 -27.77 5.93
C LYS A 125 -1.87 -28.25 7.04
N GLU A 126 -2.33 -28.21 8.27
CA GLU A 126 -1.57 -28.81 9.38
C GLU A 126 -1.60 -30.33 9.28
N PRO A 127 -0.48 -31.03 9.55
CA PRO A 127 -0.43 -32.48 9.46
C PRO A 127 -1.44 -33.21 10.37
N SER A 128 -1.86 -32.56 11.45
CA SER A 128 -2.80 -33.10 12.45
C SER A 128 -4.27 -32.77 12.17
N GLN A 129 -4.56 -31.95 11.15
CA GLN A 129 -5.92 -31.50 10.85
C GLN A 129 -6.40 -32.03 9.50
N THR A 130 -7.68 -32.41 9.46
CA THR A 130 -8.33 -32.87 8.22
C THR A 130 -8.71 -31.70 7.31
N GLU A 131 -9.00 -30.53 7.89
CA GLU A 131 -9.43 -29.33 7.18
C GLU A 131 -8.25 -28.42 6.85
N ARG A 132 -8.42 -27.59 5.79
CA ARG A 132 -7.45 -26.56 5.44
C ARG A 132 -7.63 -25.36 6.36
N SER A 133 -6.54 -24.82 6.82
CA SER A 133 -6.47 -23.59 7.58
C SER A 133 -5.98 -22.44 6.72
N PHE A 134 -6.36 -21.22 7.07
CA PHE A 134 -5.85 -20.03 6.41
C PHE A 134 -5.21 -19.08 7.42
N SER A 135 -4.35 -18.21 6.92
CA SER A 135 -3.82 -17.10 7.70
C SER A 135 -3.78 -15.81 6.88
N ILE A 136 -4.03 -14.71 7.56
CA ILE A 136 -3.90 -13.35 7.01
C ILE A 136 -2.94 -12.60 7.91
N ARG A 137 -1.90 -11.99 7.32
CA ARG A 137 -0.92 -11.16 8.02
C ARG A 137 -0.99 -9.75 7.48
N VAL A 138 -1.15 -8.77 8.36
CA VAL A 138 -1.24 -7.35 8.02
C VAL A 138 -0.08 -6.61 8.65
N PRO A 139 0.96 -6.27 7.88
CA PRO A 139 2.12 -5.55 8.38
C PRO A 139 1.95 -4.04 8.24
N TYR A 140 2.47 -3.30 9.23
CA TYR A 140 2.64 -1.85 9.19
C TYR A 140 4.12 -1.51 9.35
N TYR A 141 4.63 -0.71 8.44
CA TYR A 141 6.02 -0.26 8.40
C TYR A 141 6.14 1.12 9.03
N PHE A 142 7.04 1.27 9.99
CA PHE A 142 7.45 2.54 10.57
C PHE A 142 8.82 2.94 10.02
N ASN A 143 8.86 4.01 9.22
CA ASN A 143 10.10 4.65 8.80
C ASN A 143 10.57 5.61 9.91
N ILE A 144 11.36 5.10 10.86
CA ILE A 144 11.78 5.86 12.05
C ILE A 144 12.86 6.88 11.68
N ALA A 145 13.88 6.42 10.95
CA ALA A 145 15.02 7.23 10.50
C ALA A 145 15.66 6.59 9.26
N PRO A 146 16.58 7.28 8.56
CA PRO A 146 17.26 6.70 7.41
C PRO A 146 18.02 5.40 7.70
N ASP A 147 18.50 5.25 8.93
CA ASP A 147 19.30 4.12 9.41
C ASP A 147 18.51 3.06 10.17
N ARG A 148 17.19 3.28 10.45
CA ARG A 148 16.41 2.37 11.28
C ARG A 148 14.94 2.36 10.91
N ASP A 149 14.33 1.20 11.08
CA ASP A 149 12.90 1.00 10.87
C ASP A 149 12.32 -0.08 11.79
N LEU A 150 10.99 -0.13 11.83
CA LEU A 150 10.23 -1.13 12.57
C LEU A 150 9.06 -1.60 11.71
N VAL A 151 8.89 -2.91 11.62
CA VAL A 151 7.67 -3.52 11.09
C VAL A 151 6.91 -4.15 12.26
N VAL A 152 5.65 -3.79 12.41
CA VAL A 152 4.73 -4.46 13.33
C VAL A 152 3.68 -5.16 12.48
N ALA A 153 3.36 -6.40 12.77
CA ALA A 153 2.34 -7.13 12.05
C ALA A 153 1.37 -7.84 12.99
N MET A 154 0.10 -7.86 12.59
CA MET A 154 -0.91 -8.71 13.18
C MET A 154 -1.21 -9.84 12.17
N LYS A 155 -1.03 -11.08 12.62
CA LYS A 155 -1.34 -12.28 11.85
C LYS A 155 -2.49 -13.01 12.51
N TYR A 156 -3.57 -13.26 11.78
CA TYR A 156 -4.64 -14.15 12.20
C TYR A 156 -4.45 -15.50 11.55
N MET A 157 -4.53 -16.57 12.35
CA MET A 157 -4.51 -17.95 11.90
C MET A 157 -5.81 -18.62 12.33
N SER A 158 -6.55 -19.21 11.39
CA SER A 158 -7.84 -19.86 11.69
C SER A 158 -7.72 -21.00 12.70
N SER A 159 -6.54 -21.62 12.80
CA SER A 159 -6.26 -22.74 13.73
C SER A 159 -5.70 -22.31 15.07
N ARG A 160 -5.11 -21.10 15.19
CA ARG A 160 -4.34 -20.69 16.38
C ARG A 160 -4.70 -19.34 16.97
N GLY A 161 -5.53 -18.53 16.25
CA GLY A 161 -5.88 -17.18 16.68
C GLY A 161 -4.89 -16.12 16.24
N PHE A 162 -4.67 -15.09 17.06
CA PHE A 162 -3.86 -13.93 16.72
C PHE A 162 -2.40 -14.07 17.15
N ILE A 163 -1.50 -13.70 16.25
CA ILE A 163 -0.07 -13.56 16.49
C ILE A 163 0.31 -12.12 16.22
N TYR A 164 1.05 -11.51 17.14
CA TYR A 164 1.65 -10.19 16.99
C TYR A 164 3.14 -10.34 16.74
N GLU A 165 3.62 -9.66 15.71
CA GLU A 165 5.02 -9.72 15.28
C GLU A 165 5.62 -8.32 15.32
N GLY A 166 6.87 -8.22 15.75
CA GLY A 166 7.68 -7.00 15.69
C GLY A 166 9.05 -7.30 15.11
N LYS A 167 9.49 -6.53 14.13
CA LYS A 167 10.83 -6.61 13.53
C LYS A 167 11.45 -5.22 13.47
N TYR A 168 12.39 -4.96 14.36
CA TYR A 168 13.20 -3.75 14.37
C TYR A 168 14.50 -4.00 13.61
N ARG A 169 14.91 -3.04 12.78
CA ARG A 169 16.18 -3.07 12.05
C ARG A 169 16.92 -1.75 12.25
N GLN A 170 18.23 -1.83 12.43
CA GLN A 170 19.11 -0.68 12.53
C GLN A 170 20.42 -0.95 11.81
N LEU A 171 20.79 -0.07 10.88
CA LEU A 171 22.11 -0.02 10.29
C LEU A 171 23.07 0.65 11.28
N ILE A 172 24.20 0.02 11.54
CA ILE A 172 25.28 0.60 12.31
C ILE A 172 26.33 1.02 11.30
N ALA A 173 26.65 2.32 11.25
CA ALA A 173 27.72 2.81 10.39
C ALA A 173 29.02 2.09 10.73
N PRO A 174 29.79 1.59 9.75
CA PRO A 174 31.08 0.98 10.01
C PRO A 174 32.00 1.99 10.70
N ARG A 175 32.72 1.56 11.74
CA ARG A 175 33.89 2.26 12.19
C ARG A 175 34.86 2.27 11.02
N ILE A 176 35.45 3.44 10.74
CA ILE A 176 36.33 3.71 9.61
C ILE A 176 37.56 2.77 9.65
N THR A 177 37.40 1.55 9.14
CA THR A 177 38.45 0.62 8.79
C THR A 177 38.07 -0.04 7.48
N GLU A 178 38.99 -0.17 6.55
CA GLU A 178 38.78 -0.51 5.13
C GLU A 178 38.18 -1.94 4.86
N GLU A 179 37.77 -2.68 5.87
CA GLU A 179 37.26 -4.06 5.77
C GLU A 179 35.88 -4.28 6.45
N ASP A 180 35.22 -3.23 6.94
CA ASP A 180 33.97 -3.40 7.69
C ASP A 180 32.73 -3.40 6.77
N GLU A 181 32.12 -4.57 6.59
CA GLU A 181 30.76 -4.71 6.07
C GLU A 181 29.75 -3.96 6.97
N ASP A 182 28.76 -3.30 6.36
CA ASP A 182 27.66 -2.64 7.07
C ASP A 182 27.00 -3.62 8.06
N SER A 183 27.11 -3.34 9.35
CA SER A 183 26.50 -4.17 10.37
C SER A 183 25.02 -3.85 10.51
N LEU A 184 24.15 -4.83 10.27
CA LEU A 184 22.72 -4.74 10.44
C LEU A 184 22.29 -5.42 11.75
N TRP A 185 21.73 -4.64 12.67
CA TRP A 185 21.04 -5.19 13.84
C TRP A 185 19.59 -5.48 13.52
N VAL A 186 19.15 -6.71 13.86
CA VAL A 186 17.77 -7.15 13.67
C VAL A 186 17.26 -7.73 14.98
N ILE A 187 16.16 -7.19 15.51
CA ILE A 187 15.45 -7.73 16.67
C ILE A 187 14.08 -8.16 16.18
N GLU A 188 13.78 -9.45 16.32
CA GLU A 188 12.47 -10.00 15.98
C GLU A 188 11.77 -10.54 17.23
N THR A 189 10.50 -10.22 17.39
CA THR A 189 9.65 -10.71 18.47
C THR A 189 8.35 -11.27 17.91
N ARG A 190 7.84 -12.32 18.53
CA ARG A 190 6.52 -12.89 18.23
C ARG A 190 5.79 -13.20 19.53
N TYR A 191 4.52 -12.81 19.58
CA TYR A 191 3.64 -13.10 20.69
C TYR A 191 2.36 -13.75 20.18
N LEU A 192 2.01 -14.94 20.70
CA LEU A 192 0.76 -15.63 20.42
C LEU A 192 -0.22 -15.31 21.56
N SER A 193 -1.40 -14.77 21.22
CA SER A 193 -2.34 -14.27 22.24
C SER A 193 -3.13 -15.40 22.93
N ASP A 194 -3.34 -16.52 22.25
CA ASP A 194 -4.06 -17.67 22.82
C ASP A 194 -3.76 -18.92 21.98
N ASP A 195 -3.44 -20.03 22.64
CA ASP A 195 -3.27 -21.34 22.00
C ASP A 195 -4.56 -22.14 22.27
N LYS A 196 -5.48 -22.14 21.30
CA LYS A 196 -6.72 -22.94 21.40
C LYS A 196 -6.50 -24.36 20.99
#